data_288b8e4c35153e5acb3569c2a8811111
#
_entry.id   288b8e4c35153e5acb3569c2a8811111
#
_cell.length_a   1.000
_cell.length_b   1.000
_cell.length_c   1.000
_cell.angle_alpha   90.00
_cell.angle_beta   90.00
_cell.angle_gamma   90.00
#
_symmetry.space_group_name_H-M   'P 1'
#
loop_
_entity.id
_entity.type
_entity.pdbx_description
1 polymer ?
#
loop_
_entity_poly.entity_id
_entity_poly.type
_entity_poly.pdbx_seq_one_letter_code
_entity_poly.pdbx_strand_id
1 'polypeptide(L)'
;MPHIDNSRVAAMNKLDRYDLNILAELQRDARISNQELAERIGLSPSPCSRRVKQLEDDGYILRQVALLDRKKLGLTLTAYVHIGMDRHTPERFEHFESVINQCPEVLECSLVTGMDADYQLKVVVPDMDHYQKFLLGQLTRIEGVSSVRSSFVLNQVISSTQLPLQHLRS
;
A
#
# COMPACT_ATOMS: atom_id res chain seq x y z
N MET A 1 15.43 -7.11 0.14
CA MET A 1 14.89 -6.11 1.08
C MET A 1 15.48 -4.76 0.74
N PRO A 2 14.69 -3.72 0.49
CA PRO A 2 15.25 -2.38 0.50
C PRO A 2 15.74 -2.13 1.92
N HIS A 3 17.05 -1.96 2.10
CA HIS A 3 17.64 -1.46 3.33
C HIS A 3 16.91 -0.17 3.70
N ILE A 4 16.18 -0.20 4.81
CA ILE A 4 15.73 1.04 5.44
C ILE A 4 17.02 1.70 5.93
N ASP A 5 17.49 2.67 5.15
CA ASP A 5 18.65 3.49 5.52
C ASP A 5 18.25 4.32 6.73
N ASN A 6 18.64 3.83 7.89
CA ASN A 6 18.39 4.47 9.18
C ASN A 6 19.06 5.87 9.29
N SER A 7 19.94 6.23 8.36
CA SER A 7 20.59 7.55 8.33
C SER A 7 19.63 8.64 7.80
N ARG A 8 18.58 8.28 7.02
CA ARG A 8 17.55 9.21 6.56
C ARG A 8 16.51 9.57 7.63
N VAL A 9 16.38 8.78 8.68
CA VAL A 9 15.43 9.06 9.79
C VAL A 9 15.94 10.22 10.69
N ALA A 10 17.23 10.51 10.69
CA ALA A 10 17.82 11.52 11.58
C ALA A 10 17.70 12.99 11.12
N ALA A 11 17.21 13.24 9.91
CA ALA A 11 17.00 14.60 9.37
C ALA A 11 15.57 14.81 8.86
N MET A 12 14.56 14.26 9.59
CA MET A 12 13.17 14.62 9.31
C MET A 12 12.99 16.11 9.61
N ASN A 13 12.96 16.93 8.57
CA ASN A 13 12.47 18.30 8.68
C ASN A 13 11.12 18.23 9.40
N LYS A 14 11.03 18.89 10.55
CA LYS A 14 9.81 18.86 11.37
C LYS A 14 8.70 19.50 10.54
N LEU A 15 7.71 18.69 10.12
CA LEU A 15 6.54 19.16 9.39
C LEU A 15 5.83 20.22 10.24
N ASP A 16 5.58 21.39 9.65
CA ASP A 16 4.77 22.41 10.30
C ASP A 16 3.26 22.19 10.01
N ARG A 17 2.42 23.03 10.62
CA ARG A 17 0.97 22.94 10.43
C ARG A 17 0.53 23.08 8.97
N TYR A 18 1.25 23.88 8.17
CA TYR A 18 0.91 24.07 6.76
C TYR A 18 1.24 22.84 5.95
N ASP A 19 2.38 22.18 6.22
CA ASP A 19 2.77 20.93 5.58
C ASP A 19 1.77 19.83 5.88
N LEU A 20 1.35 19.69 7.14
CA LEU A 20 0.31 18.73 7.54
C LEU A 20 -1.04 19.01 6.89
N ASN A 21 -1.41 20.28 6.72
CA ASN A 21 -2.65 20.64 6.03
C ASN A 21 -2.56 20.35 4.52
N ILE A 22 -1.42 20.63 3.88
CA ILE A 22 -1.15 20.25 2.48
C ILE A 22 -1.32 18.73 2.31
N LEU A 23 -0.64 17.93 3.13
CA LEU A 23 -0.73 16.49 3.07
C LEU A 23 -2.17 15.98 3.28
N ALA A 24 -2.90 16.58 4.22
CA ALA A 24 -4.29 16.21 4.50
C ALA A 24 -5.22 16.52 3.31
N GLU A 25 -5.07 17.67 2.65
CA GLU A 25 -5.88 18.03 1.47
C GLU A 25 -5.53 17.14 0.27
N LEU A 26 -4.24 16.92 -0.01
CA LEU A 26 -3.79 16.09 -1.13
C LEU A 26 -4.20 14.62 -0.98
N GLN A 27 -4.30 14.09 0.24
CA GLN A 27 -4.84 12.74 0.47
C GLN A 27 -6.35 12.64 0.16
N ARG A 28 -7.10 13.74 0.26
CA ARG A 28 -8.54 13.80 -0.07
C ARG A 28 -8.75 13.91 -1.56
N ASP A 29 -8.02 14.85 -2.18
CA ASP A 29 -8.10 15.09 -3.61
C ASP A 29 -6.74 15.55 -4.16
N ALA A 30 -6.03 14.63 -4.80
CA ALA A 30 -4.76 14.91 -5.45
C ALA A 30 -4.90 15.75 -6.74
N ARG A 31 -6.15 16.02 -7.22
CA ARG A 31 -6.43 16.83 -8.39
C ARG A 31 -6.71 18.30 -8.06
N ILE A 32 -6.71 18.66 -6.77
CA ILE A 32 -6.89 20.04 -6.32
C ILE A 32 -5.86 20.95 -6.99
N SER A 33 -6.29 22.10 -7.49
CA SER A 33 -5.38 23.09 -8.05
C SER A 33 -4.52 23.73 -6.96
N ASN A 34 -3.30 24.17 -7.32
CA ASN A 34 -2.44 24.84 -6.35
C ASN A 34 -3.09 26.14 -5.78
N GLN A 35 -3.91 26.83 -6.57
CA GLN A 35 -4.62 28.00 -6.11
C GLN A 35 -5.64 27.63 -5.03
N GLU A 36 -6.48 26.64 -5.30
CA GLU A 36 -7.49 26.17 -4.35
C GLU A 36 -6.85 25.55 -3.08
N LEU A 37 -5.78 24.79 -3.25
CA LEU A 37 -5.02 24.26 -2.12
C LEU A 37 -4.49 25.39 -1.23
N ALA A 38 -3.87 26.40 -1.83
CA ALA A 38 -3.34 27.55 -1.11
C ALA A 38 -4.44 28.30 -0.33
N GLU A 39 -5.61 28.52 -0.95
CA GLU A 39 -6.77 29.13 -0.29
C GLU A 39 -7.23 28.32 0.92
N ARG A 40 -7.38 27.01 0.79
CA ARG A 40 -7.84 26.12 1.87
C ARG A 40 -6.89 26.09 3.07
N ILE A 41 -5.58 26.22 2.83
CA ILE A 41 -4.58 26.16 3.92
C ILE A 41 -4.15 27.55 4.42
N GLY A 42 -4.67 28.63 3.82
CA GLY A 42 -4.37 30.02 4.22
C GLY A 42 -2.97 30.48 3.81
N LEU A 43 -2.53 30.10 2.62
CA LEU A 43 -1.29 30.57 1.99
C LEU A 43 -1.56 31.26 0.65
N SER A 44 -0.58 32.02 0.15
CA SER A 44 -0.56 32.41 -1.26
C SER A 44 -0.06 31.27 -2.15
N PRO A 45 -0.41 31.26 -3.46
CA PRO A 45 -0.10 30.15 -4.36
C PRO A 45 1.38 29.80 -4.49
N SER A 46 2.27 30.79 -4.53
CA SER A 46 3.70 30.56 -4.71
C SER A 46 4.37 29.85 -3.51
N PRO A 47 4.20 30.28 -2.25
CA PRO A 47 4.68 29.50 -1.09
C PRO A 47 4.04 28.11 -1.00
N CYS A 48 2.76 27.95 -1.36
CA CYS A 48 2.08 26.66 -1.37
C CYS A 48 2.77 25.70 -2.34
N SER A 49 2.96 26.11 -3.60
CA SER A 49 3.63 25.29 -4.62
C SER A 49 5.06 24.87 -4.19
N ARG A 50 5.82 25.80 -3.59
CA ARG A 50 7.16 25.49 -3.09
C ARG A 50 7.14 24.43 -2.00
N ARG A 51 6.15 24.49 -1.08
CA ARG A 51 6.00 23.48 -0.01
C ARG A 51 5.58 22.13 -0.55
N VAL A 52 4.64 22.07 -1.50
CA VAL A 52 4.27 20.81 -2.15
C VAL A 52 5.48 20.16 -2.77
N LYS A 53 6.26 20.91 -3.56
CA LYS A 53 7.49 20.40 -4.16
C LYS A 53 8.49 19.91 -3.12
N GLN A 54 8.67 20.63 -2.01
CA GLN A 54 9.57 20.20 -0.93
C GLN A 54 9.09 18.89 -0.30
N LEU A 55 7.78 18.71 -0.08
CA LEU A 55 7.21 17.47 0.46
C LEU A 55 7.36 16.27 -0.51
N GLU A 56 7.34 16.53 -1.83
CA GLU A 56 7.68 15.54 -2.85
C GLU A 56 9.17 15.20 -2.83
N ASP A 57 10.04 16.20 -2.85
CA ASP A 57 11.50 16.04 -2.85
C ASP A 57 11.99 15.32 -1.56
N ASP A 58 11.36 15.62 -0.41
CA ASP A 58 11.64 14.98 0.89
C ASP A 58 11.01 13.57 1.02
N GLY A 59 10.21 13.14 0.04
CA GLY A 59 9.60 11.80 -0.01
C GLY A 59 8.37 11.60 0.88
N TYR A 60 7.77 12.66 1.42
CA TYR A 60 6.47 12.57 2.12
C TYR A 60 5.33 12.24 1.15
N ILE A 61 5.44 12.69 -0.09
CA ILE A 61 4.53 12.36 -1.17
C ILE A 61 5.27 11.44 -2.13
N LEU A 62 4.95 10.14 -2.09
CA LEU A 62 5.64 9.15 -2.93
C LEU A 62 5.22 9.24 -4.40
N ARG A 63 3.92 9.38 -4.64
CA ARG A 63 3.30 9.47 -5.97
C ARG A 63 1.82 9.80 -5.86
N GLN A 64 1.25 10.26 -6.98
CA GLN A 64 -0.19 10.42 -7.13
C GLN A 64 -0.71 9.33 -8.08
N VAL A 65 -1.83 8.70 -7.73
CA VAL A 65 -2.43 7.61 -8.51
C VAL A 65 -3.95 7.80 -8.59
N ALA A 66 -4.54 7.33 -9.68
CA ALA A 66 -5.99 7.21 -9.78
C ALA A 66 -6.46 5.94 -9.07
N LEU A 67 -7.47 6.06 -8.21
CA LEU A 67 -8.15 4.91 -7.62
C LEU A 67 -9.27 4.47 -8.55
N LEU A 68 -9.25 3.19 -8.93
CA LEU A 68 -10.23 2.62 -9.84
C LEU A 68 -11.30 1.87 -9.06
N ASP A 69 -12.54 1.92 -9.57
CA ASP A 69 -13.62 1.08 -9.06
C ASP A 69 -13.48 -0.35 -9.60
N ARG A 70 -12.92 -1.22 -8.74
CA ARG A 70 -12.68 -2.63 -9.09
C ARG A 70 -13.94 -3.38 -9.50
N LYS A 71 -15.10 -3.05 -8.91
CA LYS A 71 -16.37 -3.70 -9.25
C LYS A 71 -16.81 -3.36 -10.67
N LYS A 72 -16.67 -2.10 -11.08
CA LYS A 72 -16.94 -1.67 -12.46
C LYS A 72 -15.98 -2.29 -13.48
N LEU A 73 -14.78 -2.69 -13.03
CA LEU A 73 -13.81 -3.41 -13.85
C LEU A 73 -13.98 -4.93 -13.80
N GLY A 74 -15.04 -5.43 -13.15
CA GLY A 74 -15.31 -6.86 -13.06
C GLY A 74 -14.46 -7.62 -12.04
N LEU A 75 -13.65 -6.92 -11.23
CA LEU A 75 -12.83 -7.51 -10.16
C LEU A 75 -13.67 -7.62 -8.87
N THR A 76 -14.52 -8.63 -8.79
CA THR A 76 -15.56 -8.72 -7.76
C THR A 76 -15.12 -9.48 -6.51
N LEU A 77 -14.13 -10.37 -6.61
CA LEU A 77 -13.67 -11.21 -5.52
C LEU A 77 -12.38 -10.64 -4.89
N THR A 78 -12.39 -10.49 -3.59
CA THR A 78 -11.19 -10.20 -2.78
C THR A 78 -10.96 -11.32 -1.80
N ALA A 79 -9.72 -11.80 -1.73
CA ALA A 79 -9.30 -12.78 -0.74
C ALA A 79 -8.09 -12.26 0.06
N TYR A 80 -8.07 -12.53 1.37
CA TYR A 80 -6.86 -12.51 2.18
C TYR A 80 -6.30 -13.92 2.26
N VAL A 81 -5.07 -14.08 1.83
CA VAL A 81 -4.42 -15.38 1.72
C VAL A 81 -3.24 -15.42 2.67
N HIS A 82 -3.23 -16.38 3.58
CA HIS A 82 -2.16 -16.61 4.52
C HIS A 82 -1.29 -17.75 4.01
N ILE A 83 0.00 -17.48 3.89
CA ILE A 83 1.02 -18.40 3.37
C ILE A 83 1.94 -18.82 4.51
N GLY A 84 2.11 -20.11 4.71
CA GLY A 84 3.17 -20.66 5.56
C GLY A 84 4.31 -21.18 4.69
N MET A 85 5.54 -20.90 5.11
CA MET A 85 6.76 -21.37 4.46
C MET A 85 7.28 -22.65 5.13
N ASP A 86 7.96 -23.49 4.34
CA ASP A 86 8.59 -24.74 4.85
C ASP A 86 9.83 -24.44 5.70
N ARG A 87 10.52 -23.33 5.41
CA ARG A 87 11.74 -22.86 6.09
C ARG A 87 11.78 -21.35 6.15
N HIS A 88 12.29 -20.83 7.27
CA HIS A 88 12.45 -19.39 7.50
C HIS A 88 13.88 -18.94 7.17
N THR A 89 14.32 -19.16 5.93
CA THR A 89 15.63 -18.69 5.45
C THR A 89 15.48 -17.52 4.48
N PRO A 90 16.48 -16.62 4.42
CA PRO A 90 16.44 -15.47 3.50
C PRO A 90 16.19 -15.88 2.06
N GLU A 91 16.82 -16.95 1.59
CA GLU A 91 16.72 -17.44 0.21
C GLU A 91 15.28 -17.89 -0.12
N ARG A 92 14.58 -18.51 0.85
CA ARG A 92 13.18 -18.94 0.69
C ARG A 92 12.26 -17.72 0.58
N PHE A 93 12.48 -16.73 1.43
CA PHE A 93 11.69 -15.49 1.43
C PHE A 93 11.94 -14.68 0.15
N GLU A 94 13.19 -14.48 -0.25
CA GLU A 94 13.54 -13.77 -1.47
C GLU A 94 12.96 -14.45 -2.72
N HIS A 95 13.03 -15.79 -2.79
CA HIS A 95 12.42 -16.55 -3.88
C HIS A 95 10.90 -16.32 -3.94
N PHE A 96 10.20 -16.52 -2.83
CA PHE A 96 8.75 -16.30 -2.73
C PHE A 96 8.37 -14.88 -3.13
N GLU A 97 9.01 -13.88 -2.53
CA GLU A 97 8.76 -12.46 -2.80
C GLU A 97 8.99 -12.10 -4.28
N SER A 98 10.03 -12.66 -4.91
CA SER A 98 10.33 -12.43 -6.33
C SER A 98 9.23 -12.96 -7.25
N VAL A 99 8.63 -14.10 -6.93
CA VAL A 99 7.52 -14.69 -7.69
C VAL A 99 6.23 -13.90 -7.47
N ILE A 100 5.91 -13.59 -6.20
CA ILE A 100 4.68 -12.86 -5.84
C ILE A 100 4.65 -11.45 -6.45
N ASN A 101 5.79 -10.76 -6.52
CA ASN A 101 5.90 -9.44 -7.15
C ASN A 101 5.54 -9.44 -8.64
N GLN A 102 5.49 -10.60 -9.30
CA GLN A 102 5.11 -10.74 -10.70
C GLN A 102 3.62 -11.10 -10.88
N CYS A 103 2.90 -11.35 -9.78
CA CYS A 103 1.49 -11.72 -9.82
C CYS A 103 0.59 -10.48 -9.81
N PRO A 104 -0.07 -10.12 -10.92
CA PRO A 104 -0.91 -8.91 -10.99
C PRO A 104 -2.17 -9.01 -10.12
N GLU A 105 -2.59 -10.21 -9.73
CA GLU A 105 -3.71 -10.46 -8.83
C GLU A 105 -3.40 -10.04 -7.38
N VAL A 106 -2.12 -9.96 -7.01
CA VAL A 106 -1.66 -9.61 -5.66
C VAL A 106 -1.50 -8.10 -5.53
N LEU A 107 -2.34 -7.47 -4.75
CA LEU A 107 -2.28 -6.03 -4.49
C LEU A 107 -1.40 -5.66 -3.29
N GLU A 108 -1.30 -6.55 -2.31
CA GLU A 108 -0.52 -6.35 -1.08
C GLU A 108 0.11 -7.69 -0.68
N CYS A 109 1.37 -7.65 -0.25
CA CYS A 109 2.09 -8.77 0.34
C CYS A 109 2.85 -8.26 1.56
N SER A 110 2.61 -8.87 2.72
CA SER A 110 3.24 -8.49 3.98
C SER A 110 3.79 -9.72 4.68
N LEU A 111 5.05 -9.67 5.12
CA LEU A 111 5.58 -10.62 6.10
C LEU A 111 4.95 -10.29 7.45
N VAL A 112 4.35 -11.26 8.11
CA VAL A 112 3.58 -11.08 9.34
C VAL A 112 4.14 -11.91 10.49
N THR A 113 3.85 -11.50 11.72
CA THR A 113 4.22 -12.24 12.93
C THR A 113 2.98 -12.47 13.78
N GLY A 114 3.04 -13.49 14.66
CA GLY A 114 1.96 -13.75 15.63
C GLY A 114 0.79 -14.57 15.09
N MET A 115 0.93 -15.15 13.89
CA MET A 115 -0.03 -16.08 13.28
C MET A 115 0.68 -17.35 12.83
N ASP A 116 -0.10 -18.44 12.55
CA ASP A 116 0.43 -19.65 11.89
C ASP A 116 0.65 -19.43 10.39
N ALA A 117 1.22 -18.31 10.04
CA ALA A 117 1.53 -17.92 8.65
C ALA A 117 2.67 -16.92 8.64
N ASP A 118 3.47 -16.97 7.58
CA ASP A 118 4.61 -16.08 7.38
C ASP A 118 4.22 -14.86 6.55
N TYR A 119 3.33 -15.04 5.56
CA TYR A 119 2.87 -13.95 4.70
C TYR A 119 1.36 -13.83 4.69
N GLN A 120 0.91 -12.59 4.59
CA GLN A 120 -0.46 -12.24 4.26
C GLN A 120 -0.50 -11.51 2.92
N LEU A 121 -1.30 -12.05 2.00
CA LEU A 121 -1.56 -11.45 0.69
C LEU A 121 -2.97 -10.90 0.64
N LYS A 122 -3.15 -9.80 -0.09
CA LYS A 122 -4.45 -9.35 -0.56
C LYS A 122 -4.55 -9.59 -2.05
N VAL A 123 -5.43 -10.49 -2.44
CA VAL A 123 -5.65 -10.93 -3.81
C VAL A 123 -6.98 -10.41 -4.32
N VAL A 124 -7.00 -9.88 -5.55
CA VAL A 124 -8.22 -9.41 -6.20
C VAL A 124 -8.32 -10.02 -7.58
N VAL A 125 -9.44 -10.69 -7.83
CA VAL A 125 -9.71 -11.42 -9.08
C VAL A 125 -11.18 -11.22 -9.50
N PRO A 126 -11.55 -11.57 -10.75
CA PRO A 126 -12.93 -11.47 -11.21
C PRO A 126 -13.92 -12.31 -10.39
N ASP A 127 -13.60 -13.59 -10.15
CA ASP A 127 -14.48 -14.57 -9.54
C ASP A 127 -13.73 -15.74 -8.90
N MET A 128 -14.45 -16.75 -8.43
CA MET A 128 -13.90 -17.93 -7.77
C MET A 128 -13.11 -18.83 -8.72
N ASP A 129 -13.49 -18.92 -9.99
CA ASP A 129 -12.78 -19.75 -10.97
C ASP A 129 -11.38 -19.17 -11.26
N HIS A 130 -11.29 -17.85 -11.38
CA HIS A 130 -9.99 -17.15 -11.50
C HIS A 130 -9.14 -17.31 -10.24
N TYR A 131 -9.76 -17.22 -9.06
CA TYR A 131 -9.06 -17.48 -7.81
C TYR A 131 -8.51 -18.90 -7.74
N GLN A 132 -9.30 -19.91 -8.09
CA GLN A 132 -8.86 -21.30 -8.09
C GLN A 132 -7.68 -21.52 -9.05
N LYS A 133 -7.73 -20.93 -10.25
CA LYS A 133 -6.61 -20.99 -11.22
C LYS A 133 -5.35 -20.36 -10.66
N PHE A 134 -5.46 -19.19 -10.05
CA PHE A 134 -4.35 -18.52 -9.40
C PHE A 134 -3.77 -19.35 -8.24
N LEU A 135 -4.63 -19.85 -7.36
CA LEU A 135 -4.24 -20.67 -6.22
C LEU A 135 -3.48 -21.93 -6.67
N LEU A 136 -4.08 -22.75 -7.54
CA LEU A 136 -3.54 -24.06 -7.95
C LEU A 136 -2.47 -23.94 -9.04
N GLY A 137 -2.54 -22.91 -9.86
CA GLY A 137 -1.61 -22.67 -10.96
C GLY A 137 -0.34 -21.93 -10.57
N GLN A 138 -0.40 -21.13 -9.54
CA GLN A 138 0.72 -20.27 -9.11
C GLN A 138 1.06 -20.45 -7.64
N LEU A 139 0.23 -20.07 -6.69
CA LEU A 139 0.59 -19.98 -5.27
C LEU A 139 1.10 -21.32 -4.68
N THR A 140 0.36 -22.40 -4.91
CA THR A 140 0.72 -23.73 -4.36
C THR A 140 1.91 -24.36 -5.06
N ARG A 141 2.40 -23.77 -6.16
CA ARG A 141 3.56 -24.24 -6.92
C ARG A 141 4.85 -23.50 -6.60
N ILE A 142 4.77 -22.43 -5.80
CA ILE A 142 5.95 -21.69 -5.40
C ILE A 142 6.76 -22.58 -4.43
N GLU A 143 8.02 -22.81 -4.76
CA GLU A 143 8.91 -23.59 -3.92
C GLU A 143 9.06 -22.95 -2.54
N GLY A 144 8.87 -23.75 -1.49
CA GLY A 144 8.91 -23.30 -0.11
C GLY A 144 7.54 -22.98 0.50
N VAL A 145 6.47 -22.89 -0.29
CA VAL A 145 5.12 -22.76 0.26
C VAL A 145 4.68 -24.10 0.84
N SER A 146 4.43 -24.14 2.14
CA SER A 146 4.00 -25.32 2.89
C SER A 146 2.51 -25.35 3.17
N SER A 147 1.88 -24.17 3.32
CA SER A 147 0.45 -24.06 3.58
C SER A 147 -0.14 -22.81 2.96
N VAL A 148 -1.41 -22.90 2.54
CA VAL A 148 -2.19 -21.76 2.02
C VAL A 148 -3.57 -21.79 2.66
N ARG A 149 -3.96 -20.69 3.30
CA ARG A 149 -5.30 -20.50 3.88
C ARG A 149 -5.92 -19.24 3.33
N SER A 150 -7.12 -19.34 2.80
CA SER A 150 -7.82 -18.25 2.14
C SER A 150 -9.07 -17.84 2.89
N SER A 151 -9.25 -16.53 3.06
CA SER A 151 -10.46 -15.91 3.61
C SER A 151 -11.02 -14.93 2.60
N PHE A 152 -12.30 -15.08 2.25
CA PHE A 152 -12.96 -14.23 1.27
C PHE A 152 -13.68 -13.06 1.93
N VAL A 153 -13.51 -11.87 1.36
CA VAL A 153 -14.16 -10.66 1.84
C VAL A 153 -15.63 -10.67 1.38
N LEU A 154 -16.53 -10.81 2.34
CA LEU A 154 -17.97 -10.73 2.09
C LEU A 154 -18.44 -9.29 1.90
N ASN A 155 -17.94 -8.38 2.76
CA ASN A 155 -18.23 -6.96 2.71
C ASN A 155 -17.04 -6.15 3.18
N GLN A 156 -16.67 -5.11 2.42
CA GLN A 156 -15.64 -4.17 2.81
C GLN A 156 -16.31 -2.92 3.40
N VAL A 157 -16.27 -2.79 4.72
CA VAL A 157 -16.93 -1.70 5.45
C VAL A 157 -16.20 -0.38 5.30
N ILE A 158 -14.86 -0.41 5.32
CA ILE A 158 -14.00 0.77 5.17
C ILE A 158 -12.94 0.47 4.12
N SER A 159 -12.74 1.42 3.21
CA SER A 159 -11.64 1.43 2.25
C SER A 159 -11.11 2.87 2.17
N SER A 160 -10.01 3.13 2.82
CA SER A 160 -9.37 4.45 2.82
C SER A 160 -7.90 4.31 2.50
N THR A 161 -7.38 5.24 1.71
CA THR A 161 -5.93 5.41 1.46
C THR A 161 -5.35 6.54 2.31
N GLN A 162 -6.20 7.24 3.09
CA GLN A 162 -5.75 8.37 3.91
C GLN A 162 -5.08 7.88 5.18
N LEU A 163 -3.84 8.32 5.39
CA LEU A 163 -3.08 8.08 6.61
C LEU A 163 -3.53 9.05 7.72
N PRO A 164 -3.63 8.61 8.98
CA PRO A 164 -3.91 9.47 10.12
C PRO A 164 -2.69 10.36 10.42
N LEU A 165 -2.87 11.68 10.39
CA LEU A 165 -1.79 12.66 10.65
C LEU A 165 -1.87 13.30 12.05
N GLN A 166 -2.81 12.87 12.90
CA GLN A 166 -3.09 13.49 14.20
C GLN A 166 -1.89 13.41 15.14
N HIS A 167 -1.12 12.33 15.11
CA HIS A 167 0.07 12.12 15.94
C HIS A 167 1.21 13.13 15.67
N LEU A 168 1.16 13.82 14.50
CA LEU A 168 2.14 14.84 14.10
C LEU A 168 1.72 16.27 14.50
N ARG A 169 0.51 16.45 15.03
CA ARG A 169 -0.06 17.75 15.39
C ARG A 169 0.18 18.14 16.85
N SER A 170 1.07 17.44 17.56
CA SER A 170 1.43 17.72 18.97
C SER A 170 2.44 18.85 19.11
#